data_d204acef6ae31f16382b37d5cc685ff6
#
_entry.id   d204acef6ae31f16382b37d5cc685ff6
#
_cell.length_a   1.000
_cell.length_b   1.000
_cell.length_c   1.000
_cell.angle_alpha   90.00
_cell.angle_beta   90.00
_cell.angle_gamma   90.00
#
_symmetry.space_group_name_H-M   'P 1'
#
loop_
_entity.id
_entity.type
_entity.pdbx_description
1 polymer ?
#
loop_
_entity_poly.entity_id
_entity_poly.type
_entity_poly.pdbx_seq_one_letter_code
_entity_poly.pdbx_strand_id
1 'polypeptide(L)'
;QIRGGSPFLGYYRREGSVESKVKDGWFYTGDAVTKTDRGELVFLERLSDLKRLRSGDTFPPQFVETRLRFSPFIKDIMTVGDEGRDFVAALINIDMAVLSRWAEDKRIGFSTFTDLSQRPEIAVLIRQEIARVNRFLPPHARVQRFANFPKELDPDEGELTRSRKLRREFLEERYGALIQGLYDGSRE
;
A
#
# COMPACT_ATOMS: atom_id res chain seq x y z
N GLN A 1 18.97 -11.83 6.30
CA GLN A 1 20.34 -11.90 6.84
C GLN A 1 21.32 -12.05 5.69
N ILE A 2 22.48 -11.43 5.78
CA ILE A 2 23.58 -11.59 4.81
C ILE A 2 24.85 -11.95 5.56
N ARG A 3 25.69 -12.79 4.91
CA ARG A 3 27.02 -13.16 5.40
C ARG A 3 27.98 -13.14 4.21
N GLY A 4 29.16 -12.55 4.41
CA GLY A 4 30.20 -12.47 3.35
C GLY A 4 31.48 -11.86 3.85
N GLY A 5 32.51 -11.81 3.00
CA GLY A 5 33.82 -11.24 3.33
C GLY A 5 33.90 -9.72 3.32
N SER A 6 32.83 -9.01 2.99
CA SER A 6 32.80 -7.54 2.91
C SER A 6 31.62 -6.94 3.69
N PRO A 7 31.43 -7.27 5.00
CA PRO A 7 30.53 -6.48 5.82
C PRO A 7 31.13 -5.07 5.94
N PHE A 8 30.29 -4.02 5.90
CA PHE A 8 30.76 -2.68 6.19
C PHE A 8 31.20 -2.61 7.66
N LEU A 9 32.21 -1.77 7.94
CA LEU A 9 32.83 -1.65 9.26
C LEU A 9 31.92 -0.91 10.27
N GLY A 10 30.96 -0.12 9.81
CA GLY A 10 30.05 0.66 10.66
C GLY A 10 29.50 1.89 9.98
N TYR A 11 28.62 2.58 10.68
CA TYR A 11 28.13 3.89 10.24
C TYR A 11 29.07 5.00 10.73
N TYR A 12 29.41 5.93 9.84
CA TYR A 12 30.26 7.06 10.20
C TYR A 12 29.67 7.85 11.38
N ARG A 13 30.46 8.06 12.42
CA ARG A 13 30.10 8.74 13.68
C ARG A 13 28.88 8.15 14.42
N ARG A 14 28.62 6.84 14.28
CA ARG A 14 27.58 6.11 15.05
C ARG A 14 28.19 4.83 15.59
N GLU A 15 28.87 4.92 16.71
CA GLU A 15 29.43 3.75 17.42
C GLU A 15 28.31 2.86 17.94
N GLY A 16 28.51 1.54 17.96
CA GLY A 16 27.57 0.54 18.49
C GLY A 16 26.35 0.22 17.62
N SER A 17 26.14 0.91 16.49
CA SER A 17 24.94 0.72 15.69
C SER A 17 24.95 -0.54 14.79
N VAL A 18 26.11 -1.17 14.62
CA VAL A 18 26.29 -2.38 13.81
C VAL A 18 26.33 -3.63 14.67
N GLU A 19 26.94 -3.55 15.85
CA GLU A 19 27.10 -4.69 16.77
C GLU A 19 25.74 -5.27 17.16
N SER A 20 24.71 -4.45 17.33
CA SER A 20 23.33 -4.89 17.59
C SER A 20 22.67 -5.64 16.43
N LYS A 21 23.20 -5.47 15.21
CA LYS A 21 22.67 -6.08 13.99
C LYS A 21 23.49 -7.24 13.48
N VAL A 22 24.63 -7.54 14.10
CA VAL A 22 25.46 -8.69 13.76
C VAL A 22 25.34 -9.74 14.84
N LYS A 23 24.90 -10.93 14.47
CA LYS A 23 24.82 -12.08 15.37
C LYS A 23 25.39 -13.31 14.66
N ASP A 24 26.33 -13.99 15.31
CA ASP A 24 26.98 -15.20 14.77
C ASP A 24 27.58 -15.01 13.37
N GLY A 25 28.12 -13.82 13.08
CA GLY A 25 28.68 -13.45 11.77
C GLY A 25 27.65 -13.16 10.68
N TRP A 26 26.36 -13.11 11.02
CA TRP A 26 25.29 -12.72 10.12
C TRP A 26 24.83 -11.28 10.39
N PHE A 27 24.75 -10.47 9.36
CA PHE A 27 24.18 -9.14 9.42
C PHE A 27 22.68 -9.22 9.15
N TYR A 28 21.87 -8.72 10.10
CA TYR A 28 20.42 -8.62 10.00
C TYR A 28 20.05 -7.30 9.36
N THR A 29 19.66 -7.34 8.09
CA THR A 29 19.31 -6.14 7.31
C THR A 29 18.05 -5.45 7.79
N GLY A 30 17.15 -6.18 8.46
CA GLY A 30 15.82 -5.73 8.84
C GLY A 30 14.83 -5.73 7.68
N ASP A 31 15.17 -6.42 6.59
CA ASP A 31 14.32 -6.52 5.41
C ASP A 31 13.56 -7.85 5.40
N ALA A 32 12.28 -7.78 5.00
CA ALA A 32 11.46 -8.92 4.66
C ALA A 32 11.64 -9.25 3.17
N VAL A 33 11.92 -10.50 2.88
CA VAL A 33 12.08 -10.99 1.50
C VAL A 33 11.33 -12.29 1.33
N THR A 34 10.88 -12.57 0.11
CA THR A 34 10.41 -13.91 -0.29
C THR A 34 11.36 -14.51 -1.30
N LYS A 35 11.43 -15.84 -1.34
CA LYS A 35 12.24 -16.57 -2.31
C LYS A 35 11.32 -17.14 -3.39
N THR A 36 11.63 -16.87 -4.65
CA THR A 36 10.92 -17.45 -5.79
C THR A 36 11.31 -18.91 -5.99
N ASP A 37 10.55 -19.64 -6.81
CA ASP A 37 10.87 -21.02 -7.21
C ASP A 37 12.20 -21.10 -7.97
N ARG A 38 12.65 -20.01 -8.58
CA ARG A 38 13.96 -19.89 -9.25
C ARG A 38 15.11 -19.58 -8.29
N GLY A 39 14.81 -19.42 -6.99
CA GLY A 39 15.79 -19.09 -5.96
C GLY A 39 16.13 -17.61 -5.83
N GLU A 40 15.45 -16.73 -6.57
CA GLU A 40 15.63 -15.29 -6.51
C GLU A 40 15.01 -14.73 -5.23
N LEU A 41 15.64 -13.71 -4.65
CA LEU A 41 15.10 -13.00 -3.49
C LEU A 41 14.34 -11.76 -3.96
N VAL A 42 13.07 -11.70 -3.63
CA VAL A 42 12.23 -10.54 -3.89
C VAL A 42 12.06 -9.76 -2.58
N PHE A 43 12.50 -8.51 -2.59
CA PHE A 43 12.27 -7.60 -1.47
C PHE A 43 10.78 -7.28 -1.34
N LEU A 44 10.26 -7.38 -0.15
CA LEU A 44 8.87 -7.05 0.18
C LEU A 44 8.78 -5.70 0.86
N GLU A 45 9.40 -5.58 2.05
CA GLU A 45 9.34 -4.38 2.88
C GLU A 45 10.37 -4.44 4.02
N ARG A 46 10.48 -3.40 4.84
CA ARG A 46 11.16 -3.49 6.13
C ARG A 46 10.33 -4.34 7.10
N LEU A 47 11.00 -5.14 7.93
CA LEU A 47 10.33 -5.95 8.97
C LEU A 47 9.50 -5.09 9.93
N SER A 48 9.97 -3.87 10.25
CA SER A 48 9.27 -2.91 11.11
C SER A 48 7.96 -2.41 10.52
N ASP A 49 7.83 -2.45 9.20
CA ASP A 49 6.72 -1.83 8.48
C ASP A 49 5.66 -2.86 8.06
N LEU A 50 5.97 -4.16 8.26
CA LEU A 50 4.97 -5.21 8.11
C LEU A 50 3.80 -4.98 9.05
N LYS A 51 2.59 -5.09 8.54
CA LYS A 51 1.37 -5.04 9.32
C LYS A 51 0.87 -6.45 9.62
N ARG A 52 0.34 -6.64 10.83
CA ARG A 52 -0.24 -7.93 11.27
C ARG A 52 -1.75 -7.82 11.29
N LEU A 53 -2.44 -8.83 10.78
CA LEU A 53 -3.89 -8.97 10.84
C LEU A 53 -4.31 -9.72 12.12
N ARG A 54 -5.60 -9.71 12.42
CA ARG A 54 -6.20 -10.43 13.56
C ARG A 54 -5.90 -11.93 13.52
N SER A 55 -5.79 -12.53 12.34
CA SER A 55 -5.40 -13.94 12.16
C SER A 55 -3.97 -14.24 12.62
N GLY A 56 -3.14 -13.22 12.85
CA GLY A 56 -1.70 -13.35 13.10
C GLY A 56 -0.86 -13.30 11.82
N ASP A 57 -1.46 -13.41 10.66
CA ASP A 57 -0.77 -13.26 9.37
C ASP A 57 -0.23 -11.85 9.19
N THR A 58 0.90 -11.72 8.52
CA THR A 58 1.51 -10.43 8.22
C THR A 58 1.45 -10.14 6.73
N PHE A 59 1.23 -8.88 6.37
CA PHE A 59 1.31 -8.43 4.99
C PHE A 59 2.24 -7.22 4.84
N PRO A 60 2.89 -7.06 3.67
CA PRO A 60 3.75 -5.93 3.37
C PRO A 60 2.96 -4.82 2.65
N PRO A 61 2.52 -3.73 3.34
CA PRO A 61 1.74 -2.65 2.75
C PRO A 61 2.36 -2.07 1.49
N GLN A 62 3.63 -1.65 1.56
CA GLN A 62 4.30 -0.97 0.45
C GLN A 62 4.46 -1.87 -0.78
N PHE A 63 4.67 -3.17 -0.59
CA PHE A 63 4.76 -4.13 -1.69
C PHE A 63 3.44 -4.26 -2.45
N VAL A 64 2.31 -4.31 -1.73
CA VAL A 64 0.97 -4.36 -2.32
C VAL A 64 0.66 -3.05 -3.06
N GLU A 65 0.91 -1.92 -2.40
CA GLU A 65 0.67 -0.58 -2.92
C GLU A 65 1.48 -0.27 -4.16
N THR A 66 2.77 -0.60 -4.15
CA THR A 66 3.64 -0.40 -5.31
C THR A 66 3.12 -1.14 -6.53
N ARG A 67 2.61 -2.38 -6.36
CA ARG A 67 2.03 -3.14 -7.47
C ARG A 67 0.75 -2.53 -8.02
N LEU A 68 -0.11 -2.04 -7.16
CA LEU A 68 -1.35 -1.38 -7.58
C LEU A 68 -1.10 -0.03 -8.24
N ARG A 69 -0.06 0.70 -7.84
CA ARG A 69 0.36 1.96 -8.48
C ARG A 69 0.91 1.79 -9.90
N PHE A 70 1.18 0.58 -10.37
CA PHE A 70 1.46 0.35 -11.78
C PHE A 70 0.21 0.47 -12.68
N SER A 71 -0.99 0.47 -12.10
CA SER A 71 -2.20 0.80 -12.83
C SER A 71 -2.20 2.29 -13.21
N PRO A 72 -2.47 2.65 -14.47
CA PRO A 72 -2.55 4.05 -14.88
C PRO A 72 -3.74 4.79 -14.24
N PHE A 73 -4.71 4.06 -13.71
CA PHE A 73 -5.91 4.61 -13.10
C PHE A 73 -5.75 4.98 -11.62
N ILE A 74 -4.65 4.53 -10.99
CA ILE A 74 -4.39 4.70 -9.57
C ILE A 74 -3.20 5.64 -9.38
N LYS A 75 -3.45 6.84 -8.87
CA LYS A 75 -2.42 7.83 -8.56
C LYS A 75 -1.68 7.48 -7.27
N ASP A 76 -2.44 7.21 -6.21
CA ASP A 76 -1.92 6.76 -4.92
C ASP A 76 -2.85 5.72 -4.30
N ILE A 77 -2.32 4.93 -3.39
CA ILE A 77 -3.07 3.93 -2.65
C ILE A 77 -2.52 3.80 -1.24
N MET A 78 -3.41 3.63 -0.29
CA MET A 78 -3.11 3.30 1.09
C MET A 78 -3.81 2.00 1.46
N THR A 79 -3.05 0.95 1.72
CA THR A 79 -3.59 -0.29 2.29
C THR A 79 -3.81 -0.12 3.78
N VAL A 80 -4.89 -0.67 4.29
CA VAL A 80 -5.30 -0.63 5.69
C VAL A 80 -5.49 -2.06 6.19
N GLY A 81 -4.97 -2.33 7.36
CA GLY A 81 -5.08 -3.60 8.06
C GLY A 81 -4.22 -3.56 9.31
N ASP A 82 -4.73 -4.09 10.41
CA ASP A 82 -4.09 -4.14 11.72
C ASP A 82 -4.58 -5.35 12.52
N GLU A 83 -4.11 -5.52 13.75
CA GLU A 83 -4.47 -6.63 14.63
C GLU A 83 -5.97 -6.67 15.02
N GLY A 84 -6.70 -5.59 14.79
CA GLY A 84 -8.16 -5.52 14.94
C GLY A 84 -8.94 -5.90 13.68
N ARG A 85 -8.28 -6.18 12.55
CA ARG A 85 -8.91 -6.35 11.23
C ARG A 85 -8.67 -7.75 10.67
N ASP A 86 -9.69 -8.30 9.99
CA ASP A 86 -9.64 -9.67 9.48
C ASP A 86 -9.02 -9.79 8.10
N PHE A 87 -8.93 -8.67 7.36
CA PHE A 87 -8.42 -8.63 5.99
C PHE A 87 -7.80 -7.28 5.64
N VAL A 88 -7.10 -7.24 4.51
CA VAL A 88 -6.54 -6.00 3.96
C VAL A 88 -7.61 -5.27 3.16
N ALA A 89 -7.83 -3.99 3.49
CA ALA A 89 -8.61 -3.06 2.70
C ALA A 89 -7.71 -1.99 2.07
N ALA A 90 -8.24 -1.17 1.16
CA ALA A 90 -7.49 -0.09 0.52
C ALA A 90 -8.32 1.18 0.33
N LEU A 91 -7.67 2.33 0.49
CA LEU A 91 -8.16 3.63 0.03
C LEU A 91 -7.39 4.02 -1.24
N ILE A 92 -8.11 4.37 -2.29
CA ILE A 92 -7.57 4.63 -3.64
C ILE A 92 -7.71 6.11 -3.97
N ASN A 93 -6.60 6.77 -4.29
CA ASN A 93 -6.60 8.06 -4.95
C ASN A 93 -6.53 7.82 -6.45
N ILE A 94 -7.62 8.07 -7.14
CA ILE A 94 -7.71 7.85 -8.59
C ILE A 94 -6.87 8.87 -9.36
N ASP A 95 -6.36 8.49 -10.53
CA ASP A 95 -5.74 9.44 -11.45
C ASP A 95 -6.82 10.18 -12.26
N MET A 96 -7.12 11.39 -11.83
CA MET A 96 -8.15 12.22 -12.45
C MET A 96 -7.91 12.47 -13.93
N ALA A 97 -6.66 12.73 -14.33
CA ALA A 97 -6.33 13.06 -15.72
C ALA A 97 -6.55 11.87 -16.66
N VAL A 98 -6.17 10.67 -16.21
CA VAL A 98 -6.36 9.44 -16.98
C VAL A 98 -7.82 9.02 -16.99
N LEU A 99 -8.49 9.07 -15.84
CA LEU A 99 -9.88 8.62 -15.73
C LEU A 99 -10.87 9.58 -16.38
N SER A 100 -10.59 10.88 -16.46
CA SER A 100 -11.40 11.82 -17.25
C SER A 100 -11.46 11.42 -18.72
N ARG A 101 -10.33 11.14 -19.34
CA ARG A 101 -10.26 10.69 -20.74
C ARG A 101 -10.96 9.36 -20.94
N TRP A 102 -10.73 8.41 -20.00
CA TRP A 102 -11.39 7.10 -20.04
C TRP A 102 -12.92 7.23 -19.94
N ALA A 103 -13.43 8.12 -19.07
CA ALA A 103 -14.85 8.38 -18.91
C ALA A 103 -15.46 9.04 -20.16
N GLU A 104 -14.75 10.00 -20.76
CA GLU A 104 -15.14 10.63 -22.03
C GLU A 104 -15.27 9.59 -23.15
N ASP A 105 -14.29 8.71 -23.31
CA ASP A 105 -14.31 7.64 -24.32
C ASP A 105 -15.49 6.67 -24.09
N LYS A 106 -15.88 6.46 -22.82
CA LYS A 106 -17.03 5.63 -22.44
C LYS A 106 -18.36 6.39 -22.40
N ARG A 107 -18.36 7.70 -22.70
CA ARG A 107 -19.51 8.58 -22.61
C ARG A 107 -20.15 8.63 -21.22
N ILE A 108 -19.33 8.54 -20.18
CA ILE A 108 -19.71 8.66 -18.79
C ILE A 108 -19.60 10.13 -18.40
N GLY A 109 -20.73 10.77 -18.11
CA GLY A 109 -20.75 12.16 -17.67
C GLY A 109 -20.30 12.28 -16.21
N PHE A 110 -19.50 13.27 -15.91
CA PHE A 110 -19.09 13.65 -14.56
C PHE A 110 -18.83 15.15 -14.50
N SER A 111 -18.82 15.73 -13.30
CA SER A 111 -18.60 17.17 -13.10
C SER A 111 -17.42 17.51 -12.22
N THR A 112 -17.11 16.66 -11.24
CA THR A 112 -16.08 16.88 -10.24
C THR A 112 -15.28 15.60 -10.00
N PHE A 113 -14.12 15.73 -9.30
CA PHE A 113 -13.37 14.57 -8.82
C PHE A 113 -14.25 13.65 -7.96
N THR A 114 -15.01 14.21 -7.03
CA THR A 114 -15.91 13.46 -6.16
C THR A 114 -16.94 12.67 -6.98
N ASP A 115 -17.58 13.31 -7.94
CA ASP A 115 -18.55 12.65 -8.81
C ASP A 115 -17.90 11.49 -9.59
N LEU A 116 -16.74 11.72 -10.23
CA LEU A 116 -16.04 10.69 -10.97
C LEU A 116 -15.58 9.55 -10.07
N SER A 117 -14.95 9.87 -8.94
CA SER A 117 -14.39 8.85 -8.02
C SER A 117 -15.44 7.92 -7.42
N GLN A 118 -16.68 8.38 -7.29
CA GLN A 118 -17.79 7.61 -6.72
C GLN A 118 -18.67 6.92 -7.79
N ARG A 119 -18.32 7.03 -9.08
CA ARG A 119 -19.06 6.35 -10.15
C ARG A 119 -18.93 4.83 -10.03
N PRO A 120 -20.03 4.08 -10.20
CA PRO A 120 -19.99 2.62 -10.22
C PRO A 120 -19.03 2.04 -11.26
N GLU A 121 -18.93 2.69 -12.42
CA GLU A 121 -18.04 2.28 -13.51
C GLU A 121 -16.57 2.37 -13.09
N ILE A 122 -16.21 3.41 -12.34
CA ILE A 122 -14.87 3.57 -11.78
C ILE A 122 -14.61 2.51 -10.71
N ALA A 123 -15.59 2.22 -9.85
CA ALA A 123 -15.47 1.16 -8.86
C ALA A 123 -15.23 -0.20 -9.53
N VAL A 124 -15.95 -0.51 -10.61
CA VAL A 124 -15.74 -1.74 -11.38
C VAL A 124 -14.33 -1.79 -11.98
N LEU A 125 -13.86 -0.69 -12.57
CA LEU A 125 -12.54 -0.60 -13.18
C LEU A 125 -11.44 -0.82 -12.11
N ILE A 126 -11.50 -0.11 -10.99
CA ILE A 126 -10.53 -0.26 -9.89
C ILE A 126 -10.56 -1.67 -9.31
N ARG A 127 -11.73 -2.28 -9.17
CA ARG A 127 -11.86 -3.68 -8.72
C ARG A 127 -11.14 -4.66 -9.67
N GLN A 128 -11.18 -4.42 -10.97
CA GLN A 128 -10.44 -5.23 -11.96
C GLN A 128 -8.92 -5.07 -11.79
N GLU A 129 -8.43 -3.85 -11.54
CA GLU A 129 -7.01 -3.61 -11.28
C GLU A 129 -6.54 -4.31 -9.99
N ILE A 130 -7.33 -4.21 -8.91
CA ILE A 130 -7.07 -4.92 -7.66
C ILE A 130 -7.07 -6.44 -7.89
N ALA A 131 -8.05 -6.97 -8.60
CA ALA A 131 -8.14 -8.41 -8.88
C ALA A 131 -6.93 -8.90 -9.68
N ARG A 132 -6.40 -8.09 -10.61
CA ARG A 132 -5.19 -8.40 -11.37
C ARG A 132 -3.98 -8.57 -10.46
N VAL A 133 -3.77 -7.65 -9.53
CA VAL A 133 -2.66 -7.70 -8.57
C VAL A 133 -2.84 -8.82 -7.55
N ASN A 134 -4.06 -9.01 -7.04
CA ASN A 134 -4.38 -10.06 -6.07
C ASN A 134 -4.02 -11.48 -6.54
N ARG A 135 -3.95 -11.74 -7.85
CA ARG A 135 -3.52 -13.05 -8.39
C ARG A 135 -2.09 -13.42 -7.99
N PHE A 136 -1.24 -12.42 -7.74
CA PHE A 136 0.16 -12.60 -7.39
C PHE A 136 0.42 -12.46 -5.87
N LEU A 137 -0.62 -12.21 -5.09
CA LEU A 137 -0.52 -12.04 -3.65
C LEU A 137 -1.00 -13.29 -2.92
N PRO A 138 -0.35 -13.65 -1.79
CA PRO A 138 -0.87 -14.69 -0.93
C PRO A 138 -2.25 -14.29 -0.38
N PRO A 139 -3.13 -15.24 -0.06
CA PRO A 139 -4.53 -14.97 0.30
C PRO A 139 -4.70 -13.90 1.39
N HIS A 140 -3.89 -13.93 2.44
CA HIS A 140 -3.95 -12.99 3.56
C HIS A 140 -3.51 -11.55 3.21
N ALA A 141 -2.71 -11.37 2.15
CA ALA A 141 -2.24 -10.05 1.71
C ALA A 141 -3.12 -9.44 0.59
N ARG A 142 -4.17 -10.15 0.14
CA ARG A 142 -5.07 -9.67 -0.90
C ARG A 142 -5.95 -8.54 -0.39
N VAL A 143 -6.07 -7.49 -1.19
CA VAL A 143 -7.04 -6.42 -0.93
C VAL A 143 -8.45 -6.98 -1.19
N GLN A 144 -9.26 -7.08 -0.15
CA GLN A 144 -10.62 -7.63 -0.24
C GLN A 144 -11.67 -6.55 -0.47
N ARG A 145 -11.49 -5.37 0.12
CA ARG A 145 -12.40 -4.23 -0.05
C ARG A 145 -11.62 -2.95 -0.28
N PHE A 146 -12.24 -2.02 -0.96
CA PHE A 146 -11.63 -0.72 -1.20
C PHE A 146 -12.69 0.38 -1.25
N ALA A 147 -12.24 1.61 -1.06
CA ALA A 147 -13.02 2.81 -1.38
C ALA A 147 -12.10 3.81 -2.10
N ASN A 148 -12.67 4.58 -3.00
CA ASN A 148 -11.96 5.72 -3.56
C ASN A 148 -12.06 6.90 -2.59
N PHE A 149 -10.96 7.66 -2.47
CA PHE A 149 -11.01 8.94 -1.75
C PHE A 149 -12.06 9.85 -2.38
N PRO A 150 -12.82 10.60 -1.58
CA PRO A 150 -13.87 11.49 -2.10
C PRO A 150 -13.32 12.74 -2.78
N LYS A 151 -12.03 13.04 -2.58
CA LYS A 151 -11.32 14.15 -3.19
C LYS A 151 -9.88 13.73 -3.52
N GLU A 152 -9.25 14.48 -4.41
CA GLU A 152 -7.82 14.31 -4.67
C GLU A 152 -7.01 14.70 -3.44
N LEU A 153 -5.95 13.93 -3.15
CA LEU A 153 -5.10 14.19 -1.99
C LEU A 153 -4.20 15.42 -2.24
N ASP A 154 -4.14 16.31 -1.25
CA ASP A 154 -3.43 17.59 -1.34
C ASP A 154 -2.33 17.71 -0.27
N PRO A 155 -1.08 18.08 -0.68
CA PRO A 155 -0.01 18.38 0.27
C PRO A 155 -0.35 19.56 1.21
N ASP A 156 -1.06 20.57 0.73
CA ASP A 156 -1.39 21.77 1.51
C ASP A 156 -2.40 21.47 2.61
N GLU A 157 -3.22 20.44 2.45
CA GLU A 157 -4.11 19.93 3.49
C GLU A 157 -3.44 18.94 4.44
N GLY A 158 -2.14 18.73 4.30
CA GLY A 158 -1.39 17.83 5.18
C GLY A 158 -1.55 16.33 4.89
N GLU A 159 -2.20 15.95 3.80
CA GLU A 159 -2.44 14.55 3.42
C GLU A 159 -1.20 13.90 2.80
N LEU A 160 -0.37 14.70 2.19
CA LEU A 160 0.91 14.31 1.59
C LEU A 160 2.06 15.08 2.22
N THR A 161 3.24 14.49 2.21
CA THR A 161 4.48 15.22 2.51
C THR A 161 4.86 16.13 1.34
N ARG A 162 5.83 17.04 1.54
CA ARG A 162 6.40 17.87 0.46
C ARG A 162 7.00 17.02 -0.68
N SER A 163 7.46 15.81 -0.38
CA SER A 163 7.95 14.84 -1.36
C SER A 163 6.82 13.93 -1.91
N ARG A 164 5.55 14.30 -1.70
CA ARG A 164 4.34 13.60 -2.17
C ARG A 164 4.19 12.17 -1.65
N LYS A 165 4.67 11.87 -0.46
CA LYS A 165 4.41 10.60 0.22
C LYS A 165 3.17 10.74 1.10
N LEU A 166 2.35 9.69 1.16
CA LEU A 166 1.17 9.63 2.02
C LEU A 166 1.53 9.78 3.50
N ARG A 167 0.83 10.64 4.20
CA ARG A 167 0.90 10.75 5.65
C ARG A 167 -0.13 9.84 6.29
N ARG A 168 0.23 8.55 6.42
CA ARG A 168 -0.68 7.47 6.80
C ARG A 168 -1.49 7.75 8.05
N GLU A 169 -0.83 8.08 9.15
CA GLU A 169 -1.52 8.36 10.43
C GLU A 169 -2.56 9.45 10.28
N PHE A 170 -2.22 10.53 9.59
CA PHE A 170 -3.14 11.63 9.31
C PHE A 170 -4.33 11.18 8.45
N LEU A 171 -4.09 10.37 7.42
CA LEU A 171 -5.14 9.85 6.55
C LEU A 171 -6.04 8.83 7.27
N GLU A 172 -5.47 7.98 8.11
CA GLU A 172 -6.21 7.02 8.94
C GLU A 172 -7.15 7.75 9.91
N GLU A 173 -6.69 8.84 10.53
CA GLU A 173 -7.52 9.67 11.40
C GLU A 173 -8.62 10.39 10.60
N ARG A 174 -8.24 11.10 9.53
CA ARG A 174 -9.15 11.91 8.72
C ARG A 174 -10.25 11.08 8.05
N TYR A 175 -9.89 9.90 7.55
CA TYR A 175 -10.80 9.00 6.82
C TYR A 175 -11.24 7.79 7.64
N GLY A 176 -11.15 7.87 8.96
CA GLY A 176 -11.49 6.77 9.88
C GLY A 176 -12.90 6.21 9.67
N ALA A 177 -13.91 7.07 9.44
CA ALA A 177 -15.27 6.64 9.13
C ALA A 177 -15.36 5.88 7.79
N LEU A 178 -14.62 6.32 6.78
CA LEU A 178 -14.55 5.64 5.48
C LEU A 178 -13.89 4.26 5.62
N ILE A 179 -12.79 4.20 6.37
CA ILE A 179 -12.09 2.96 6.68
C ILE A 179 -13.01 2.01 7.44
N GLN A 180 -13.69 2.48 8.49
CA GLN A 180 -14.60 1.66 9.27
C GLN A 180 -15.71 1.06 8.40
N GLY A 181 -16.28 1.85 7.47
CA GLY A 181 -17.30 1.39 6.54
C GLY A 181 -16.85 0.23 5.63
N LEU A 182 -15.54 0.08 5.38
CA LEU A 182 -15.00 -1.06 4.63
C LEU A 182 -15.03 -2.36 5.43
N TYR A 183 -15.02 -2.28 6.77
CA TYR A 183 -14.97 -3.46 7.63
C TYR A 183 -16.34 -3.87 8.16
N ASP A 184 -17.27 -2.94 8.40
CA ASP A 184 -18.62 -3.24 8.89
C ASP A 184 -19.63 -3.56 7.78
N GLY A 185 -19.21 -3.48 6.51
CA GLY A 185 -20.05 -3.82 5.36
C GLY A 185 -21.04 -2.71 4.94
N SER A 186 -20.96 -1.53 5.53
CA SER A 186 -21.79 -0.39 5.11
C SER A 186 -21.34 0.22 3.78
N ARG A 187 -20.17 -0.19 3.29
CA ARG A 187 -19.62 0.16 1.96
C ARG A 187 -19.03 -1.08 1.29
N GLU A 188 -19.49 -1.36 0.09
CA GLU A 188 -18.91 -2.37 -0.81
C GLU A 188 -18.03 -1.70 -1.88
#